data_8c8ec7ca84ba67caf76ad3298611a1f0
#
_entry.id   8c8ec7ca84ba67caf76ad3298611a1f0
#
_cell.length_a   1.000
_cell.length_b   1.000
_cell.length_c   1.000
_cell.angle_alpha   90.00
_cell.angle_beta   90.00
_cell.angle_gamma   90.00
#
_symmetry.space_group_name_H-M   'P 1'
#
loop_
_entity.id
_entity.type
_entity.pdbx_description
1 polymer ?
#
loop_
_entity_poly.entity_id
_entity_poly.type
_entity_poly.pdbx_seq_one_letter_code
_entity_poly.pdbx_strand_id
1 'polypeptide(L)'
;PDDPAASLDEEQLRKNDMIYLNDGMYGAMIEEKLGLRMPVRVVESRPFSDRVQSFKVFGPTCDALDVYPAPLDLPSDIREGDWIEFQRIGAYGAACQTAFNGFFSDTVVVIESDDGVRVI
;
A
#
# COMPACT_ATOMS: atom_id res chain seq x y z
N PRO A 1 16.01 -29.13 -18.18
CA PRO A 1 14.74 -28.58 -17.82
C PRO A 1 14.85 -27.53 -16.74
N ASP A 2 15.87 -27.62 -15.92
CA ASP A 2 16.08 -26.59 -14.90
C ASP A 2 17.11 -25.58 -15.41
N ASP A 3 16.59 -24.59 -16.11
CA ASP A 3 17.37 -23.44 -16.51
C ASP A 3 17.67 -22.61 -15.27
N PRO A 4 18.94 -22.46 -14.85
CA PRO A 4 19.29 -21.64 -13.71
C PRO A 4 18.86 -20.18 -13.87
N ALA A 5 18.77 -19.68 -15.09
CA ALA A 5 18.30 -18.33 -15.36
C ALA A 5 16.78 -18.22 -15.11
N ALA A 6 16.00 -19.24 -15.43
CA ALA A 6 14.56 -19.26 -15.13
C ALA A 6 14.31 -19.30 -13.64
N SER A 7 15.09 -20.08 -12.89
CA SER A 7 14.99 -20.13 -11.42
C SER A 7 15.36 -18.79 -10.78
N LEU A 8 16.37 -18.12 -11.29
CA LEU A 8 16.78 -16.79 -10.83
C LEU A 8 15.70 -15.76 -11.13
N ASP A 9 15.09 -15.83 -12.32
CA ASP A 9 14.00 -14.92 -12.70
C ASP A 9 12.77 -15.11 -11.79
N GLU A 10 12.42 -16.34 -11.46
CA GLU A 10 11.32 -16.61 -10.53
C GLU A 10 11.62 -16.11 -9.12
N GLU A 11 12.84 -16.29 -8.66
CA GLU A 11 13.26 -15.78 -7.36
C GLU A 11 13.30 -14.26 -7.33
N GLN A 12 13.77 -13.66 -8.40
CA GLN A 12 13.78 -12.21 -8.57
C GLN A 12 12.37 -11.63 -8.63
N LEU A 13 11.46 -12.29 -9.36
CA LEU A 13 10.06 -11.92 -9.40
C LEU A 13 9.43 -12.00 -8.01
N ARG A 14 9.72 -13.05 -7.26
CA ARG A 14 9.21 -13.18 -5.89
C ARG A 14 9.72 -12.08 -4.96
N LYS A 15 10.96 -11.64 -5.11
CA LYS A 15 11.49 -10.50 -4.36
C LYS A 15 10.84 -9.19 -4.73
N ASN A 16 10.47 -9.05 -5.99
CA ASN A 16 9.79 -7.86 -6.52
C ASN A 16 8.28 -7.89 -6.28
N ASP A 17 7.74 -9.01 -5.79
CA ASP A 17 6.32 -9.20 -5.52
C ASP A 17 5.88 -8.71 -4.14
N MET A 18 6.78 -8.18 -3.36
CA MET A 18 6.50 -7.68 -2.02
C MET A 18 6.78 -6.20 -1.94
N ILE A 19 5.84 -5.48 -1.33
CA ILE A 19 6.00 -4.05 -1.04
C ILE A 19 5.65 -3.76 0.41
N TYR A 20 6.30 -2.75 0.97
CA TYR A 20 6.05 -2.24 2.30
C TYR A 20 5.50 -0.83 2.21
N LEU A 21 4.37 -0.60 2.86
CA LEU A 21 3.75 0.71 2.95
C LEU A 21 4.04 1.35 4.32
N ASN A 22 3.90 2.64 4.40
CA ASN A 22 4.06 3.38 5.64
C ASN A 22 2.77 3.46 6.48
N ASP A 23 1.74 2.71 6.10
CA ASP A 23 0.51 2.53 6.85
C ASP A 23 0.04 1.08 6.70
N GLY A 24 -0.72 0.60 7.64
CA GLY A 24 -1.15 -0.79 7.64
C GLY A 24 -2.26 -1.09 8.63
N MET A 25 -2.30 -2.35 9.07
CA MET A 25 -3.38 -2.88 9.92
C MET A 25 -3.45 -2.23 11.30
N TYR A 26 -2.34 -1.74 11.81
CA TYR A 26 -2.31 -0.98 13.08
C TYR A 26 -2.56 0.51 12.90
N GLY A 27 -2.56 0.99 11.69
CA GLY A 27 -2.88 2.35 11.31
C GLY A 27 -4.29 2.47 10.76
N ALA A 28 -4.43 3.18 9.65
CA ALA A 28 -5.72 3.49 9.05
C ALA A 28 -6.36 2.32 8.28
N MET A 29 -5.65 1.20 8.10
CA MET A 29 -6.05 0.12 7.19
C MET A 29 -6.69 -1.07 7.90
N ILE A 30 -7.10 -0.96 9.15
CA ILE A 30 -7.66 -2.10 9.91
C ILE A 30 -8.92 -2.68 9.25
N GLU A 31 -9.71 -1.86 8.57
CA GLU A 31 -10.93 -2.32 7.90
C GLU A 31 -10.65 -3.32 6.78
N GLU A 32 -9.50 -3.24 6.14
CA GLU A 32 -9.06 -4.26 5.16
C GLU A 32 -8.99 -5.65 5.80
N LYS A 33 -8.51 -5.72 7.04
CA LYS A 33 -8.43 -6.98 7.79
C LYS A 33 -9.81 -7.53 8.14
N LEU A 34 -10.79 -6.67 8.26
CA LEU A 34 -12.18 -7.04 8.54
C LEU A 34 -12.94 -7.44 7.28
N GLY A 35 -12.30 -7.46 6.12
CA GLY A 35 -12.88 -7.88 4.87
C GLY A 35 -13.44 -6.76 4.01
N LEU A 36 -13.26 -5.51 4.42
CA LEU A 36 -13.69 -4.35 3.64
C LEU A 36 -12.58 -3.97 2.66
N ARG A 37 -12.81 -4.22 1.38
CA ARG A 37 -11.86 -3.91 0.32
C ARG A 37 -12.01 -2.46 -0.12
N MET A 38 -10.93 -1.71 -0.05
CA MET A 38 -10.91 -0.33 -0.49
C MET A 38 -10.35 -0.25 -1.91
N PRO A 39 -10.95 0.57 -2.78
CA PRO A 39 -10.35 0.82 -4.09
C PRO A 39 -8.97 1.43 -3.93
N VAL A 40 -8.02 0.99 -4.74
CA VAL A 40 -6.61 1.39 -4.66
C VAL A 40 -6.15 1.87 -6.02
N ARG A 41 -5.38 2.93 -6.03
CA ARG A 41 -4.70 3.40 -7.23
C ARG A 41 -3.36 4.04 -6.89
N VAL A 42 -2.45 4.08 -7.85
CA VAL A 42 -1.23 4.89 -7.71
C VAL A 42 -1.55 6.34 -8.05
N VAL A 43 -0.90 7.25 -7.32
CA VAL A 43 -0.95 8.67 -7.68
C VAL A 43 0.03 8.90 -8.84
N GLU A 44 -0.47 9.42 -9.95
CA GLU A 44 0.32 9.57 -11.18
C GLU A 44 1.27 10.78 -11.09
N SER A 45 2.23 10.71 -10.18
CA SER A 45 3.30 11.72 -10.05
C SER A 45 4.41 11.58 -11.09
N ARG A 46 4.39 10.47 -11.81
CA ARG A 46 5.31 10.12 -12.90
C ARG A 46 4.62 9.13 -13.84
N PRO A 47 5.17 8.89 -15.05
CA PRO A 47 4.66 7.81 -15.89
C PRO A 47 4.89 6.44 -15.27
N PHE A 48 3.88 5.58 -15.34
CA PHE A 48 3.96 4.20 -14.91
C PHE A 48 3.83 3.26 -16.10
N SER A 49 4.36 2.05 -15.94
CA SER A 49 4.19 0.97 -16.90
C SER A 49 2.71 0.60 -17.05
N ASP A 50 2.29 0.25 -18.24
CA ASP A 50 0.97 -0.35 -18.49
C ASP A 50 0.88 -1.79 -17.97
N ARG A 51 2.01 -2.40 -17.68
CA ARG A 51 2.07 -3.75 -17.15
C ARG A 51 1.72 -3.72 -15.66
N VAL A 52 0.73 -4.54 -15.29
CA VAL A 52 0.26 -4.68 -13.91
C VAL A 52 0.83 -5.96 -13.31
N GLN A 53 1.22 -5.89 -12.05
CA GLN A 53 1.74 -7.01 -11.28
C GLN A 53 1.02 -7.06 -9.94
N SER A 54 0.81 -8.28 -9.43
CA SER A 54 0.21 -8.49 -8.11
C SER A 54 1.29 -8.47 -7.04
N PHE A 55 1.11 -7.66 -6.01
CA PHE A 55 2.07 -7.50 -4.92
C PHE A 55 1.46 -7.91 -3.59
N LYS A 56 2.21 -8.66 -2.81
CA LYS A 56 1.92 -8.85 -1.40
C LYS A 56 2.36 -7.61 -0.62
N VAL A 57 1.48 -7.08 0.23
CA VAL A 57 1.67 -5.77 0.85
C VAL A 57 1.75 -5.91 2.36
N PHE A 58 2.73 -5.24 2.93
CA PHE A 58 2.99 -5.20 4.36
C PHE A 58 2.90 -3.77 4.88
N GLY A 59 2.42 -3.61 6.10
CA GLY A 59 2.54 -2.34 6.82
C GLY A 59 3.93 -2.15 7.44
N PRO A 60 4.15 -1.03 8.13
CA PRO A 60 5.48 -0.63 8.59
C PRO A 60 5.92 -1.26 9.91
N THR A 61 5.03 -1.94 10.65
CA THR A 61 5.29 -2.25 12.07
C THR A 61 6.17 -3.46 12.32
N CYS A 62 6.51 -4.23 11.29
CA CYS A 62 7.26 -5.49 11.38
C CYS A 62 6.54 -6.60 12.15
N ASP A 63 5.27 -6.41 12.50
CA ASP A 63 4.44 -7.43 13.13
C ASP A 63 3.86 -8.38 12.07
N ALA A 64 3.77 -9.66 12.40
CA ALA A 64 3.25 -10.68 11.48
C ALA A 64 1.78 -10.45 11.07
N LEU A 65 1.02 -9.71 11.88
CA LEU A 65 -0.36 -9.37 11.57
C LEU A 65 -0.50 -8.14 10.68
N ASP A 66 0.57 -7.40 10.49
CA ASP A 66 0.59 -6.17 9.70
C ASP A 66 0.81 -6.48 8.21
N VAL A 67 -0.08 -7.29 7.69
CA VAL A 67 -0.08 -7.74 6.30
C VAL A 67 -1.47 -7.47 5.72
N TYR A 68 -1.52 -6.89 4.55
CA TYR A 68 -2.78 -6.70 3.84
C TYR A 68 -3.35 -8.07 3.46
N PRO A 69 -4.65 -8.31 3.68
CA PRO A 69 -5.23 -9.65 3.54
C PRO A 69 -5.26 -10.18 2.12
N ALA A 70 -5.13 -9.29 1.14
CA ALA A 70 -5.08 -9.70 -0.26
C ALA A 70 -4.05 -8.88 -1.02
N PRO A 71 -3.44 -9.47 -2.07
CA PRO A 71 -2.50 -8.76 -2.91
C PRO A 71 -3.13 -7.54 -3.58
N LEU A 72 -2.32 -6.54 -3.89
CA LEU A 72 -2.71 -5.37 -4.66
C LEU A 72 -2.13 -5.47 -6.08
N ASP A 73 -2.95 -5.14 -7.06
CA ASP A 73 -2.54 -5.04 -8.45
C ASP A 73 -2.07 -3.61 -8.73
N LEU A 74 -0.80 -3.46 -8.98
CA LEU A 74 -0.14 -2.17 -9.15
C LEU A 74 0.77 -2.20 -10.37
N PRO A 75 1.15 -1.04 -10.92
CA PRO A 75 2.13 -1.02 -12.00
C PRO A 75 3.39 -1.78 -11.64
N SER A 76 3.91 -2.55 -12.58
CA SER A 76 5.08 -3.42 -12.34
C SER A 76 6.36 -2.65 -12.02
N ASP A 77 6.43 -1.37 -12.38
CA ASP A 77 7.56 -0.48 -12.13
C ASP A 77 7.39 0.40 -10.90
N ILE A 78 6.46 0.07 -10.02
CA ILE A 78 6.29 0.76 -8.74
C ILE A 78 7.58 0.68 -7.92
N ARG A 79 7.92 1.77 -7.24
CA ARG A 79 9.18 1.87 -6.50
C ARG A 79 9.00 2.74 -5.25
N GLU A 80 10.02 2.72 -4.40
CA GLU A 80 10.09 3.59 -3.24
C GLU A 80 9.93 5.07 -3.65
N GLY A 81 9.13 5.79 -2.87
CA GLY A 81 8.79 7.18 -3.15
C GLY A 81 7.48 7.37 -3.90
N ASP A 82 6.94 6.31 -4.49
CA ASP A 82 5.62 6.38 -5.12
C ASP A 82 4.51 6.43 -4.05
N TRP A 83 3.39 7.02 -4.44
CA TRP A 83 2.22 7.18 -3.58
C TRP A 83 1.09 6.27 -4.03
N ILE A 84 0.50 5.57 -3.06
CA ILE A 84 -0.67 4.72 -3.26
C ILE A 84 -1.83 5.34 -2.52
N GLU A 85 -2.94 5.53 -3.21
CA GLU A 85 -4.18 6.08 -2.66
C GLU A 85 -5.16 4.96 -2.38
N PHE A 86 -5.60 4.87 -1.13
CA PHE A 86 -6.71 4.01 -0.72
C PHE A 86 -7.94 4.88 -0.59
N GLN A 87 -8.97 4.54 -1.35
CA GLN A 87 -10.21 5.32 -1.42
C GLN A 87 -11.27 4.78 -0.46
N ARG A 88 -12.21 5.63 -0.09
CA ARG A 88 -13.37 5.27 0.72
C ARG A 88 -13.05 4.75 2.12
N ILE A 89 -11.96 5.23 2.69
CA ILE A 89 -11.67 4.97 4.10
C ILE A 89 -12.64 5.82 4.92
N GLY A 90 -13.45 5.16 5.73
CA GLY A 90 -14.43 5.82 6.57
C GLY A 90 -13.88 6.26 7.92
N ALA A 91 -14.79 6.61 8.82
CA ALA A 91 -14.45 7.12 10.15
C ALA A 91 -13.60 6.15 10.98
N TYR A 92 -13.76 4.86 10.76
CA TYR A 92 -13.03 3.84 11.52
C TYR A 92 -11.55 3.76 11.13
N GLY A 93 -11.17 4.24 9.97
CA GLY A 93 -9.75 4.35 9.61
C GLY A 93 -8.98 5.20 10.62
N ALA A 94 -9.49 6.37 10.96
CA ALA A 94 -8.88 7.24 11.97
C ALA A 94 -9.17 6.75 13.40
N ALA A 95 -10.41 6.32 13.70
CA ALA A 95 -10.83 5.94 15.03
C ALA A 95 -10.10 4.69 15.58
N CYS A 96 -9.75 3.75 14.70
CA CYS A 96 -9.07 2.52 15.08
C CYS A 96 -7.56 2.59 14.93
N GLN A 97 -7.03 3.72 14.52
CA GLN A 97 -5.60 3.94 14.33
C GLN A 97 -4.85 3.86 15.65
N THR A 98 -3.69 3.21 15.64
CA THR A 98 -2.81 3.06 16.80
C THR A 98 -1.43 3.65 16.52
N ALA A 99 -0.66 3.84 17.59
CA ALA A 99 0.75 4.23 17.48
C ALA A 99 1.69 3.03 17.71
N PHE A 100 1.22 1.83 17.43
CA PHE A 100 1.98 0.60 17.63
C PHE A 100 3.34 0.65 16.95
N ASN A 101 4.39 0.31 17.67
CA ASN A 101 5.80 0.40 17.24
C ASN A 101 6.23 1.80 16.78
N GLY A 102 5.51 2.85 17.20
CA GLY A 102 5.84 4.22 16.88
C GLY A 102 5.41 4.70 15.49
N PHE A 103 4.69 3.86 14.75
CA PHE A 103 4.19 4.23 13.42
C PHE A 103 2.80 4.86 13.53
N PHE A 104 2.76 6.16 13.36
CA PHE A 104 1.53 6.93 13.46
C PHE A 104 1.61 8.17 12.57
N SER A 105 0.55 8.44 11.85
CA SER A 105 0.41 9.69 11.10
C SER A 105 -0.92 10.34 11.42
N ASP A 106 -0.88 11.60 11.80
CA ASP A 106 -2.05 12.43 12.08
C ASP A 106 -2.21 13.56 11.05
N THR A 107 -1.45 13.49 9.97
CA THR A 107 -1.54 14.48 8.90
C THR A 107 -2.83 14.30 8.13
N VAL A 108 -3.70 15.29 8.20
CA VAL A 108 -4.98 15.32 7.52
C VAL A 108 -5.07 16.57 6.68
N VAL A 109 -5.48 16.41 5.43
CA VAL A 109 -5.70 17.53 4.51
C VAL A 109 -7.12 17.50 3.98
N VAL A 110 -7.66 18.67 3.69
CA VAL A 110 -8.96 18.80 3.03
C VAL A 110 -8.71 19.23 1.59
N ILE A 111 -9.27 18.46 0.67
CA ILE A 111 -9.24 18.79 -0.75
C ILE A 111 -10.59 19.44 -1.07
N GLU A 112 -10.60 20.74 -1.30
CA GLU A 112 -11.81 21.52 -1.57
C GLU A 112 -12.16 21.56 -3.07
N SER A 113 -11.10 21.48 -3.90
CA SER A 113 -11.21 21.45 -5.36
C SER A 113 -9.92 20.86 -5.92
N ASP A 114 -9.86 20.67 -7.24
CA ASP A 114 -8.63 20.19 -7.88
C ASP A 114 -7.42 21.08 -7.62
N ASP A 115 -7.66 22.36 -7.30
CA ASP A 115 -6.62 23.36 -7.07
C ASP A 115 -6.42 23.71 -5.59
N GLY A 116 -7.27 23.22 -4.70
CA GLY A 116 -7.26 23.63 -3.30
C GLY A 116 -7.08 22.47 -2.33
N VAL A 117 -5.97 22.50 -1.58
CA VAL A 117 -5.68 21.57 -0.48
C VAL A 117 -5.48 22.37 0.79
N ARG A 118 -6.15 21.96 1.85
CA ARG A 118 -6.01 22.59 3.16
C ARG A 118 -5.63 21.54 4.20
N VAL A 119 -4.55 21.81 4.95
CA VAL A 119 -4.15 20.99 6.09
C VAL A 119 -5.02 21.34 7.29
N ILE A 120 -5.51 20.33 7.94
CA ILE A 120 -6.30 20.48 9.16
C ILE A 120 -5.42 20.43 10.40
#